data_7f1ab9436f461ff0498fade99397cb8b
#
_entry.id   7f1ab9436f461ff0498fade99397cb8b
#
_cell.length_a   1.000
_cell.length_b   1.000
_cell.length_c   1.000
_cell.angle_alpha   90.00
_cell.angle_beta   90.00
_cell.angle_gamma   90.00
#
_symmetry.space_group_name_H-M   'P 1'
#
loop_
_entity.id
_entity.type
_entity.pdbx_description
1 polymer ?
#
loop_
_entity_poly.entity_id
_entity_poly.type
_entity_poly.pdbx_seq_one_letter_code
_entity_poly.pdbx_strand_id
1 'polypeptide(L)'
;VSNAVSRPSRCKNLFSLCKENGLSTAAAAFLWISELYNATCPFNIYEHRIQHNEGGYIDNGIFYTDFDYPDSHLYSDGDHLRKHYKPDFLLIHPMVSDTVGHRFGCESKEYQDAADHSLQHVAYYLDRWVEDGYDVIVTADHAIDELGIHGGNADIQRTVPLYIVSDKVKKGDFTDHTVSNLEIAPFVCRLLGIEPAEGMKKEIHIEMEQDKL
;
A
#
# COMPACT_ATOMS: atom_id res chain seq x y z
N VAL A 1 5.25 -15.60 -12.23
CA VAL A 1 6.14 -14.60 -11.62
C VAL A 1 6.64 -15.20 -10.34
N SER A 2 7.95 -15.20 -10.10
CA SER A 2 8.54 -15.72 -8.86
C SER A 2 9.14 -14.55 -8.09
N ASN A 3 8.90 -14.48 -6.79
CA ASN A 3 9.53 -13.51 -5.90
C ASN A 3 11.06 -13.67 -5.79
N ALA A 4 11.60 -14.79 -6.32
CA ALA A 4 13.04 -15.03 -6.37
C ALA A 4 13.77 -14.24 -7.48
N VAL A 5 13.05 -13.62 -8.41
CA VAL A 5 13.62 -12.83 -9.52
C VAL A 5 12.81 -11.56 -9.67
N SER A 6 13.19 -10.55 -8.93
CA SER A 6 12.60 -9.22 -9.06
C SER A 6 13.12 -8.53 -10.31
N ARG A 7 12.24 -7.84 -11.00
CA ARG A 7 12.57 -6.99 -12.16
C ARG A 7 11.76 -5.71 -12.04
N PRO A 8 12.32 -4.57 -12.46
CA PRO A 8 11.56 -3.32 -12.49
C PRO A 8 10.27 -3.48 -13.28
N SER A 9 9.18 -2.98 -12.75
CA SER A 9 7.89 -2.98 -13.43
C SER A 9 7.98 -2.18 -14.74
N ARG A 10 7.46 -2.77 -15.82
CA ARG A 10 7.35 -2.08 -17.12
C ARG A 10 5.99 -1.37 -17.26
N CYS A 11 5.07 -1.64 -16.35
CA CYS A 11 3.75 -1.01 -16.37
C CYS A 11 3.81 0.34 -15.66
N LYS A 12 3.01 1.27 -16.14
CA LYS A 12 2.72 2.48 -15.38
C LYS A 12 2.11 2.10 -14.03
N ASN A 13 2.52 2.77 -12.98
CA ASN A 13 2.09 2.55 -11.61
C ASN A 13 1.95 3.90 -10.89
N LEU A 14 1.39 3.91 -9.69
CA LEU A 14 1.14 5.14 -8.94
C LEU A 14 2.42 5.98 -8.75
N PHE A 15 3.54 5.37 -8.41
CA PHE A 15 4.79 6.10 -8.26
C PHE A 15 5.23 6.78 -9.56
N SER A 16 5.18 6.06 -10.69
CA SER A 16 5.56 6.62 -11.99
C SER A 16 4.61 7.74 -12.42
N LEU A 17 3.30 7.59 -12.18
CA LEU A 17 2.30 8.60 -12.51
C LEU A 17 2.46 9.84 -11.63
N CYS A 18 2.72 9.69 -10.34
CA CYS A 18 3.04 10.81 -9.46
C CYS A 18 4.23 11.61 -10.00
N LYS A 19 5.34 10.93 -10.31
CA LYS A 19 6.55 11.58 -10.85
C LYS A 19 6.28 12.32 -12.17
N GLU A 20 5.52 11.72 -13.08
CA GLU A 20 5.14 12.34 -14.37
C GLU A 20 4.30 13.61 -14.20
N ASN A 21 3.57 13.70 -13.09
CA ASN A 21 2.75 14.86 -12.75
C ASN A 21 3.41 15.82 -11.74
N GLY A 22 4.69 15.63 -11.42
CA GLY A 22 5.44 16.50 -10.51
C GLY A 22 5.09 16.31 -9.04
N LEU A 23 4.42 15.21 -8.68
CA LEU A 23 4.08 14.85 -7.31
C LEU A 23 5.22 14.07 -6.65
N SER A 24 5.43 14.32 -5.38
CA SER A 24 6.44 13.67 -4.54
C SER A 24 5.95 12.32 -4.00
N THR A 25 6.86 11.37 -3.85
CA THR A 25 6.55 10.00 -3.48
C THR A 25 7.40 9.50 -2.33
N ALA A 26 6.82 8.64 -1.49
CA ALA A 26 7.59 7.91 -0.48
C ALA A 26 7.07 6.48 -0.28
N ALA A 27 7.91 5.61 0.28
CA ALA A 27 7.52 4.27 0.68
C ALA A 27 8.28 3.79 1.92
N ALA A 28 7.56 3.20 2.88
CA ALA A 28 8.10 2.35 3.93
C ALA A 28 7.61 0.93 3.64
N ALA A 29 8.50 0.02 3.18
CA ALA A 29 8.05 -1.22 2.57
C ALA A 29 9.13 -2.31 2.53
N PHE A 30 8.71 -3.54 2.26
CA PHE A 30 9.63 -4.62 1.96
C PHE A 30 10.44 -4.34 0.69
N LEU A 31 11.66 -4.84 0.63
CA LEU A 31 12.64 -4.59 -0.44
C LEU A 31 12.09 -4.74 -1.88
N TRP A 32 11.10 -5.60 -2.09
CA TRP A 32 10.49 -5.81 -3.43
C TRP A 32 9.85 -4.54 -4.00
N ILE A 33 9.35 -3.66 -3.16
CA ILE A 33 8.77 -2.38 -3.60
C ILE A 33 9.87 -1.49 -4.22
N SER A 34 11.08 -1.49 -3.62
CA SER A 34 12.23 -0.81 -4.21
C SER A 34 12.63 -1.42 -5.56
N GLU A 35 12.71 -2.76 -5.63
CA GLU A 35 13.08 -3.45 -6.87
C GLU A 35 12.08 -3.27 -8.01
N LEU A 36 10.78 -3.22 -7.68
CA LEU A 36 9.72 -3.06 -8.67
C LEU A 36 9.63 -1.64 -9.23
N TYR A 37 9.87 -0.64 -8.38
CA TYR A 37 9.50 0.75 -8.70
C TYR A 37 10.66 1.75 -8.63
N ASN A 38 11.86 1.31 -8.25
CA ASN A 38 13.07 2.12 -8.29
C ASN A 38 14.09 1.61 -9.31
N ALA A 39 15.17 2.36 -9.50
CA ALA A 39 16.26 2.01 -10.41
C ALA A 39 17.18 0.90 -9.87
N THR A 40 17.14 0.60 -8.58
CA THR A 40 17.99 -0.40 -7.93
C THR A 40 17.40 -1.78 -8.01
N CYS A 41 17.88 -2.59 -8.94
CA CYS A 41 17.55 -4.00 -9.06
C CYS A 41 18.80 -4.78 -9.52
N PRO A 42 19.30 -5.75 -8.73
CA PRO A 42 18.77 -6.23 -7.45
C PRO A 42 18.90 -5.22 -6.32
N PHE A 43 18.10 -5.40 -5.26
CA PHE A 43 18.14 -4.55 -4.08
C PHE A 43 19.52 -4.54 -3.42
N ASN A 44 19.99 -3.34 -3.11
CA ASN A 44 21.24 -3.15 -2.39
C ASN A 44 20.95 -2.74 -0.94
N ILE A 45 21.34 -3.55 0.03
CA ILE A 45 21.10 -3.29 1.45
C ILE A 45 21.69 -1.94 1.92
N TYR A 46 22.73 -1.45 1.29
CA TYR A 46 23.30 -0.13 1.59
C TYR A 46 22.41 1.03 1.11
N GLU A 47 21.43 0.74 0.28
CA GLU A 47 20.42 1.67 -0.24
C GLU A 47 19.04 1.46 0.42
N HIS A 48 18.98 0.82 1.58
CA HIS A 48 17.73 0.59 2.29
C HIS A 48 17.03 1.89 2.72
N ARG A 49 17.75 2.99 2.78
CA ARG A 49 17.21 4.35 2.95
C ARG A 49 17.55 5.19 1.74
N ILE A 50 16.53 5.64 1.04
CA ILE A 50 16.66 6.45 -0.17
C ILE A 50 16.16 7.86 0.16
N GLN A 51 16.95 8.86 -0.25
CA GLN A 51 16.58 10.27 -0.17
C GLN A 51 16.87 10.91 -1.52
N HIS A 52 15.86 11.59 -2.10
CA HIS A 52 15.99 12.31 -3.36
C HIS A 52 16.55 11.46 -4.50
N ASN A 53 15.90 10.32 -4.77
CA ASN A 53 16.34 9.42 -5.83
C ASN A 53 16.07 10.00 -7.23
N GLU A 54 17.10 10.54 -7.87
CA GLU A 54 17.01 11.13 -9.22
C GLU A 54 16.67 10.12 -10.32
N GLY A 55 16.94 8.83 -10.10
CA GLY A 55 16.74 7.76 -11.12
C GLY A 55 15.52 6.89 -10.90
N GLY A 56 14.83 7.00 -9.76
CA GLY A 56 13.70 6.14 -9.38
C GLY A 56 12.37 6.86 -9.35
N TYR A 57 11.31 6.08 -9.13
CA TYR A 57 9.97 6.62 -8.97
C TYR A 57 9.59 6.89 -7.50
N ILE A 58 10.40 6.41 -6.54
CA ILE A 58 10.23 6.66 -5.10
C ILE A 58 11.30 7.64 -4.66
N ASP A 59 10.89 8.86 -4.29
CA ASP A 59 11.84 9.92 -3.90
C ASP A 59 12.49 9.64 -2.55
N ASN A 60 11.70 9.18 -1.58
CA ASN A 60 12.15 8.90 -0.23
C ASN A 60 11.65 7.53 0.20
N GLY A 61 12.53 6.65 0.63
CA GLY A 61 12.18 5.29 0.98
C GLY A 61 12.92 4.76 2.20
N ILE A 62 12.27 3.90 2.96
CA ILE A 62 12.87 3.05 3.98
C ILE A 62 12.43 1.62 3.65
N PHE A 63 13.41 0.77 3.29
CA PHE A 63 13.13 -0.59 2.83
C PHE A 63 13.75 -1.60 3.78
N TYR A 64 12.95 -2.54 4.25
CA TYR A 64 13.39 -3.62 5.12
C TYR A 64 13.54 -4.94 4.33
N THR A 65 14.32 -5.87 4.90
CA THR A 65 14.71 -7.12 4.25
C THR A 65 14.27 -8.35 5.02
N ASP A 66 13.82 -8.18 6.25
CA ASP A 66 13.41 -9.27 7.13
C ASP A 66 11.88 -9.38 7.15
N PHE A 67 11.34 -10.56 6.87
CA PHE A 67 9.89 -10.81 6.92
C PHE A 67 9.29 -10.63 8.32
N ASP A 68 10.10 -10.75 9.37
CA ASP A 68 9.68 -10.52 10.75
C ASP A 68 9.95 -9.05 11.21
N TYR A 69 10.20 -8.11 10.27
CA TYR A 69 10.36 -6.70 10.61
C TYR A 69 9.10 -6.18 11.32
N PRO A 70 9.21 -5.64 12.56
CA PRO A 70 8.03 -5.30 13.34
C PRO A 70 7.19 -4.19 12.69
N ASP A 71 5.88 -4.41 12.58
CA ASP A 71 4.93 -3.42 12.05
C ASP A 71 5.03 -2.09 12.81
N SER A 72 5.25 -2.11 14.14
CA SER A 72 5.46 -0.89 14.94
C SER A 72 6.62 -0.03 14.44
N HIS A 73 7.71 -0.65 13.99
CA HIS A 73 8.83 0.07 13.40
C HIS A 73 8.49 0.58 12.01
N LEU A 74 7.86 -0.26 11.18
CA LEU A 74 7.45 0.11 9.83
C LEU A 74 6.49 1.30 9.81
N TYR A 75 5.47 1.30 10.66
CA TYR A 75 4.54 2.43 10.76
C TYR A 75 5.23 3.69 11.29
N SER A 76 6.20 3.54 12.20
CA SER A 76 7.05 4.66 12.64
C SER A 76 7.93 5.19 11.50
N ASP A 77 8.50 4.32 10.67
CA ASP A 77 9.28 4.71 9.48
C ASP A 77 8.39 5.44 8.47
N GLY A 78 7.16 4.97 8.23
CA GLY A 78 6.18 5.64 7.38
C GLY A 78 5.80 7.03 7.91
N ASP A 79 5.54 7.15 9.21
CA ASP A 79 5.23 8.44 9.84
C ASP A 79 6.45 9.39 9.83
N HIS A 80 7.65 8.86 9.94
CA HIS A 80 8.88 9.63 9.76
C HIS A 80 8.98 10.22 8.34
N LEU A 81 8.77 9.39 7.30
CA LEU A 81 8.77 9.84 5.91
C LEU A 81 7.70 10.92 5.68
N ARG A 82 6.49 10.69 6.19
CA ARG A 82 5.38 11.65 6.11
C ARG A 82 5.76 13.01 6.69
N LYS A 83 6.27 13.02 7.92
CA LYS A 83 6.61 14.26 8.64
C LYS A 83 7.74 15.05 8.01
N HIS A 84 8.79 14.35 7.56
CA HIS A 84 10.00 15.01 7.11
C HIS A 84 9.94 15.43 5.64
N TYR A 85 9.27 14.64 4.80
CA TYR A 85 9.25 14.88 3.36
C TYR A 85 7.89 15.30 2.82
N LYS A 86 6.80 15.07 3.59
CA LYS A 86 5.42 15.43 3.23
C LYS A 86 5.06 15.00 1.80
N PRO A 87 5.27 13.71 1.46
CA PRO A 87 5.02 13.24 0.11
C PRO A 87 3.55 13.35 -0.26
N ASP A 88 3.26 13.60 -1.54
CA ASP A 88 1.89 13.57 -2.06
C ASP A 88 1.34 12.15 -2.09
N PHE A 89 2.19 11.14 -2.30
CA PHE A 89 1.83 9.73 -2.23
C PHE A 89 2.80 8.96 -1.32
N LEU A 90 2.28 8.31 -0.29
CA LEU A 90 3.04 7.45 0.64
C LEU A 90 2.46 6.04 0.65
N LEU A 91 3.28 5.04 0.41
CA LEU A 91 2.96 3.62 0.62
C LEU A 91 3.59 3.12 1.92
N ILE A 92 2.78 2.51 2.79
CA ILE A 92 3.26 1.72 3.93
C ILE A 92 2.83 0.27 3.69
N HIS A 93 3.78 -0.66 3.64
CA HIS A 93 3.52 -2.05 3.25
C HIS A 93 4.07 -3.04 4.29
N PRO A 94 3.26 -3.43 5.29
CA PRO A 94 3.61 -4.43 6.29
C PRO A 94 3.58 -5.85 5.71
N MET A 95 4.42 -6.77 6.28
CA MET A 95 4.49 -8.17 5.88
C MET A 95 4.19 -9.14 7.03
N VAL A 96 4.02 -8.65 8.26
CA VAL A 96 3.85 -9.54 9.43
C VAL A 96 2.61 -10.40 9.32
N SER A 97 1.48 -9.84 8.87
CA SER A 97 0.24 -10.61 8.69
C SER A 97 0.38 -11.71 7.64
N ASP A 98 1.06 -11.45 6.53
CA ASP A 98 1.36 -12.45 5.49
C ASP A 98 2.26 -13.57 6.05
N THR A 99 3.35 -13.22 6.72
CA THR A 99 4.27 -14.16 7.35
C THR A 99 3.57 -15.06 8.38
N VAL A 100 2.72 -14.47 9.23
CA VAL A 100 1.94 -15.22 10.23
C VAL A 100 0.89 -16.09 9.56
N GLY A 101 0.21 -15.57 8.54
CA GLY A 101 -0.77 -16.31 7.75
C GLY A 101 -0.17 -17.54 7.08
N HIS A 102 1.01 -17.43 6.47
CA HIS A 102 1.74 -18.58 5.92
C HIS A 102 2.09 -19.64 6.96
N ARG A 103 2.36 -19.22 8.18
CA ARG A 103 2.79 -20.15 9.26
C ARG A 103 1.63 -20.85 9.95
N PHE A 104 0.48 -20.20 10.09
CA PHE A 104 -0.61 -20.63 10.95
C PHE A 104 -1.98 -20.76 10.24
N GLY A 105 -2.14 -20.19 9.05
CA GLY A 105 -3.42 -20.13 8.32
C GLY A 105 -4.36 -19.02 8.82
N CYS A 106 -5.34 -18.65 8.00
CA CYS A 106 -6.21 -17.50 8.27
C CYS A 106 -7.16 -17.67 9.46
N GLU A 107 -7.51 -18.91 9.84
CA GLU A 107 -8.42 -19.17 10.96
C GLU A 107 -7.70 -19.15 12.33
N SER A 108 -6.36 -19.05 12.34
CA SER A 108 -5.59 -19.05 13.57
C SER A 108 -5.77 -17.76 14.37
N LYS A 109 -5.65 -17.90 15.70
CA LYS A 109 -5.64 -16.72 16.59
C LYS A 109 -4.43 -15.83 16.31
N GLU A 110 -3.29 -16.43 15.98
CA GLU A 110 -2.05 -15.73 15.65
C GLU A 110 -2.23 -14.82 14.45
N TYR A 111 -2.92 -15.27 13.40
CA TYR A 111 -3.22 -14.45 12.22
C TYR A 111 -4.18 -13.30 12.55
N GLN A 112 -5.25 -13.59 13.30
CA GLN A 112 -6.21 -12.57 13.75
C GLN A 112 -5.52 -11.51 14.60
N ASP A 113 -4.68 -11.93 15.56
CA ASP A 113 -3.91 -11.01 16.41
C ASP A 113 -2.94 -10.15 15.57
N ALA A 114 -2.28 -10.72 14.54
CA ALA A 114 -1.39 -9.97 13.66
C ALA A 114 -2.16 -8.92 12.82
N ALA A 115 -3.32 -9.28 12.27
CA ALA A 115 -4.17 -8.35 11.54
C ALA A 115 -4.69 -7.22 12.44
N ASP A 116 -5.16 -7.55 13.64
CA ASP A 116 -5.64 -6.58 14.63
C ASP A 116 -4.51 -5.62 15.06
N HIS A 117 -3.29 -6.13 15.30
CA HIS A 117 -2.16 -5.29 15.64
C HIS A 117 -1.80 -4.32 14.51
N SER A 118 -1.82 -4.77 13.25
CA SER A 118 -1.57 -3.88 12.11
C SER A 118 -2.62 -2.76 12.04
N LEU A 119 -3.91 -3.08 12.22
CA LEU A 119 -4.98 -2.08 12.28
C LEU A 119 -4.84 -1.13 13.48
N GLN A 120 -4.38 -1.61 14.65
CA GLN A 120 -4.11 -0.76 15.81
C GLN A 120 -2.99 0.26 15.52
N HIS A 121 -1.96 -0.11 14.76
CA HIS A 121 -0.94 0.84 14.32
C HIS A 121 -1.51 1.90 13.39
N VAL A 122 -2.36 1.52 12.42
CA VAL A 122 -3.09 2.49 11.58
C VAL A 122 -3.89 3.43 12.46
N ALA A 123 -4.71 2.92 13.37
CA ALA A 123 -5.56 3.71 14.25
C ALA A 123 -4.75 4.70 15.13
N TYR A 124 -3.55 4.28 15.60
CA TYR A 124 -2.67 5.14 16.39
C TYR A 124 -2.19 6.38 15.64
N TYR A 125 -1.96 6.26 14.33
CA TYR A 125 -1.47 7.38 13.50
C TYR A 125 -2.57 8.13 12.75
N LEU A 126 -3.75 7.56 12.60
CA LEU A 126 -4.81 8.00 11.68
C LEU A 126 -5.19 9.47 11.85
N ASP A 127 -5.50 9.89 13.08
CA ASP A 127 -5.92 11.28 13.35
C ASP A 127 -4.87 12.28 12.85
N ARG A 128 -3.60 12.01 13.10
CA ARG A 128 -2.49 12.88 12.68
C ARG A 128 -2.34 12.92 11.16
N TRP A 129 -2.55 11.78 10.49
CA TRP A 129 -2.47 11.71 9.03
C TRP A 129 -3.61 12.52 8.39
N VAL A 130 -4.82 12.40 8.93
CA VAL A 130 -5.99 13.15 8.46
C VAL A 130 -5.84 14.66 8.77
N GLU A 131 -5.37 15.03 9.97
CA GLU A 131 -5.11 16.42 10.35
C GLU A 131 -4.07 17.08 9.44
N ASP A 132 -3.08 16.31 8.95
CA ASP A 132 -2.08 16.79 7.99
C ASP A 132 -2.59 16.76 6.52
N GLY A 133 -3.87 16.43 6.30
CA GLY A 133 -4.55 16.51 5.00
C GLY A 133 -4.43 15.26 4.12
N TYR A 134 -4.01 14.11 4.67
CA TYR A 134 -3.94 12.87 3.90
C TYR A 134 -5.30 12.16 3.81
N ASP A 135 -5.64 11.70 2.63
CA ASP A 135 -6.62 10.66 2.43
C ASP A 135 -5.97 9.31 2.76
N VAL A 136 -6.60 8.49 3.59
CA VAL A 136 -6.02 7.21 4.05
C VAL A 136 -6.81 6.04 3.47
N ILE A 137 -6.13 5.13 2.80
CA ILE A 137 -6.69 3.89 2.26
C ILE A 137 -5.98 2.72 2.93
N VAL A 138 -6.75 1.81 3.51
CA VAL A 138 -6.25 0.56 4.09
C VAL A 138 -6.88 -0.60 3.36
N THR A 139 -6.04 -1.44 2.76
CA THR A 139 -6.45 -2.65 2.05
C THR A 139 -5.31 -3.68 2.06
N ALA A 140 -5.51 -4.81 1.41
CA ALA A 140 -4.45 -5.79 1.17
C ALA A 140 -4.38 -6.15 -0.32
N ASP A 141 -3.23 -6.65 -0.76
CA ASP A 141 -3.01 -7.15 -2.11
C ASP A 141 -3.69 -8.50 -2.35
N HIS A 142 -3.76 -9.35 -1.33
CA HIS A 142 -4.46 -10.63 -1.30
C HIS A 142 -4.88 -11.02 0.12
N ALA A 143 -5.68 -12.06 0.24
CA ALA A 143 -5.95 -12.77 1.47
C ALA A 143 -5.23 -14.14 1.46
N ILE A 144 -5.39 -14.93 2.53
CA ILE A 144 -4.73 -16.22 2.71
C ILE A 144 -5.76 -17.25 3.19
N ASP A 145 -5.61 -18.53 2.84
CA ASP A 145 -6.52 -19.59 3.26
C ASP A 145 -6.10 -20.27 4.58
N GLU A 146 -6.86 -21.28 5.00
CA GLU A 146 -6.63 -22.02 6.24
C GLU A 146 -5.31 -22.81 6.23
N LEU A 147 -4.77 -23.08 5.05
CA LEU A 147 -3.50 -23.79 4.85
C LEU A 147 -2.30 -22.83 4.74
N GLY A 148 -2.54 -21.53 4.88
CA GLY A 148 -1.50 -20.52 4.72
C GLY A 148 -1.07 -20.31 3.27
N ILE A 149 -1.97 -20.51 2.30
CA ILE A 149 -1.70 -20.37 0.88
C ILE A 149 -2.51 -19.21 0.28
N HIS A 150 -1.90 -18.47 -0.63
CA HIS A 150 -2.55 -17.42 -1.42
C HIS A 150 -2.22 -17.55 -2.91
N GLY A 151 -2.78 -16.67 -3.75
CA GLY A 151 -2.54 -16.64 -5.20
C GLY A 151 -3.45 -17.57 -6.01
N GLY A 152 -4.38 -18.28 -5.35
CA GLY A 152 -5.43 -19.06 -6.00
C GLY A 152 -6.66 -18.22 -6.38
N ASN A 153 -7.74 -18.91 -6.78
CA ASN A 153 -9.00 -18.30 -7.21
C ASN A 153 -10.14 -18.45 -6.17
N ALA A 154 -9.87 -19.04 -5.01
CA ALA A 154 -10.86 -19.15 -3.95
C ALA A 154 -11.18 -17.77 -3.35
N ASP A 155 -12.43 -17.54 -2.99
CA ASP A 155 -12.85 -16.24 -2.43
C ASP A 155 -12.08 -15.90 -1.17
N ILE A 156 -11.81 -16.89 -0.32
CA ILE A 156 -11.03 -16.73 0.91
C ILE A 156 -9.59 -16.24 0.66
N GLN A 157 -9.02 -16.49 -0.52
CA GLN A 157 -7.68 -16.01 -0.90
C GLN A 157 -7.72 -14.64 -1.59
N ARG A 158 -8.89 -14.14 -1.98
CA ARG A 158 -9.06 -12.95 -2.82
C ARG A 158 -9.82 -11.82 -2.14
N THR A 159 -10.68 -12.13 -1.17
CA THR A 159 -11.49 -11.13 -0.48
C THR A 159 -10.67 -10.47 0.61
N VAL A 160 -10.48 -9.17 0.48
CA VAL A 160 -9.70 -8.34 1.41
C VAL A 160 -10.53 -7.16 1.89
N PRO A 161 -10.24 -6.60 3.08
CA PRO A 161 -10.92 -5.41 3.55
C PRO A 161 -10.52 -4.17 2.73
N LEU A 162 -11.42 -3.20 2.67
CA LEU A 162 -11.15 -1.86 2.15
C LEU A 162 -11.73 -0.82 3.10
N TYR A 163 -10.86 -0.02 3.72
CA TYR A 163 -11.25 1.13 4.53
C TYR A 163 -10.71 2.40 3.87
N ILE A 164 -11.55 3.42 3.79
CA ILE A 164 -11.19 4.72 3.23
C ILE A 164 -11.57 5.80 4.22
N VAL A 165 -10.60 6.60 4.62
CA VAL A 165 -10.80 7.77 5.46
C VAL A 165 -10.44 9.00 4.64
N SER A 166 -11.46 9.68 4.16
CA SER A 166 -11.36 10.86 3.30
C SER A 166 -12.63 11.69 3.46
N ASP A 167 -12.50 12.99 3.35
CA ASP A 167 -13.64 13.89 3.30
C ASP A 167 -14.22 14.04 1.86
N LYS A 168 -13.51 13.47 0.87
CA LYS A 168 -13.89 13.43 -0.54
C LYS A 168 -14.76 12.23 -0.90
N VAL A 169 -14.92 11.26 0.01
CA VAL A 169 -15.60 9.98 -0.23
C VAL A 169 -16.87 9.92 0.61
N LYS A 170 -17.94 9.41 0.02
CA LYS A 170 -19.20 9.19 0.72
C LYS A 170 -19.01 8.27 1.92
N LYS A 171 -19.45 8.73 3.09
CA LYS A 171 -19.35 7.96 4.32
C LYS A 171 -20.45 6.92 4.42
N GLY A 172 -20.11 5.74 4.91
CA GLY A 172 -21.07 4.65 5.13
C GLY A 172 -20.39 3.31 5.35
N ASP A 173 -21.21 2.30 5.61
CA ASP A 173 -20.83 0.90 5.57
C ASP A 173 -21.32 0.33 4.24
N PHE A 174 -20.40 -0.18 3.44
CA PHE A 174 -20.60 -0.71 2.09
C PHE A 174 -20.15 -2.16 1.98
N THR A 175 -20.20 -2.91 3.07
CA THR A 175 -19.73 -4.31 3.13
C THR A 175 -20.57 -5.26 2.25
N ASP A 176 -21.74 -4.85 1.79
CA ASP A 176 -22.57 -5.55 0.80
C ASP A 176 -22.12 -5.30 -0.65
N HIS A 177 -21.15 -4.41 -0.87
CA HIS A 177 -20.59 -4.09 -2.18
C HIS A 177 -19.17 -4.63 -2.31
N THR A 178 -18.84 -5.13 -3.49
CA THR A 178 -17.48 -5.58 -3.82
C THR A 178 -16.79 -4.57 -4.72
N VAL A 179 -15.65 -4.06 -4.27
CA VAL A 179 -14.75 -3.21 -5.06
C VAL A 179 -13.56 -4.06 -5.53
N SER A 180 -13.24 -3.99 -6.81
CA SER A 180 -12.08 -4.70 -7.35
C SER A 180 -10.77 -4.03 -6.95
N ASN A 181 -9.74 -4.79 -6.55
CA ASN A 181 -8.40 -4.25 -6.31
C ASN A 181 -7.83 -3.49 -7.53
N LEU A 182 -8.31 -3.80 -8.74
CA LEU A 182 -7.96 -3.05 -9.96
C LEU A 182 -8.50 -1.60 -9.98
N GLU A 183 -9.43 -1.26 -9.09
CA GLU A 183 -9.99 0.09 -8.96
C GLU A 183 -9.16 0.97 -8.01
N ILE A 184 -8.32 0.39 -7.14
CA ILE A 184 -7.60 1.14 -6.12
C ILE A 184 -6.61 2.14 -6.76
N ALA A 185 -5.79 1.71 -7.71
CA ALA A 185 -4.82 2.62 -8.34
C ALA A 185 -5.49 3.78 -9.10
N PRO A 186 -6.50 3.57 -9.97
CA PRO A 186 -7.21 4.69 -10.59
C PRO A 186 -8.00 5.55 -9.58
N PHE A 187 -8.48 4.97 -8.49
CA PHE A 187 -9.11 5.74 -7.42
C PHE A 187 -8.10 6.67 -6.71
N VAL A 188 -6.90 6.17 -6.40
CA VAL A 188 -5.81 7.01 -5.87
C VAL A 188 -5.44 8.12 -6.85
N CYS A 189 -5.37 7.84 -8.16
CA CYS A 189 -5.16 8.88 -9.18
C CYS A 189 -6.21 9.98 -9.08
N ARG A 190 -7.50 9.62 -8.91
CA ARG A 190 -8.59 10.57 -8.74
C ARG A 190 -8.41 11.44 -7.49
N LEU A 191 -8.03 10.87 -6.35
CA LEU A 191 -7.77 11.62 -5.11
C LEU A 191 -6.61 12.60 -5.28
N LEU A 192 -5.58 12.22 -6.04
CA LEU A 192 -4.41 13.04 -6.33
C LEU A 192 -4.65 14.06 -7.47
N GLY A 193 -5.79 14.01 -8.15
CA GLY A 193 -6.09 14.90 -9.29
C GLY A 193 -5.25 14.62 -10.54
N ILE A 194 -4.81 13.38 -10.74
CA ILE A 194 -4.01 12.97 -11.91
C ILE A 194 -4.76 11.92 -12.74
N GLU A 195 -4.45 11.86 -14.04
CA GLU A 195 -5.08 10.87 -14.94
C GLU A 195 -4.50 9.46 -14.72
N PRO A 196 -5.35 8.43 -14.59
CA PRO A 196 -4.88 7.05 -14.55
C PRO A 196 -4.29 6.62 -15.90
N ALA A 197 -3.34 5.68 -15.89
CA ALA A 197 -2.76 5.14 -17.11
C ALA A 197 -3.80 4.42 -17.98
N GLU A 198 -3.57 4.39 -19.31
CA GLU A 198 -4.49 3.78 -20.29
C GLU A 198 -4.85 2.32 -19.96
N GLY A 199 -3.90 1.55 -19.40
CA GLY A 199 -4.10 0.15 -18.99
C GLY A 199 -4.81 -0.06 -17.66
N MET A 200 -5.11 1.00 -16.91
CA MET A 200 -5.83 0.92 -15.64
C MET A 200 -7.34 0.83 -15.86
N LYS A 201 -8.05 0.24 -14.89
CA LYS A 201 -9.51 0.18 -14.92
C LYS A 201 -10.09 1.59 -14.87
N LYS A 202 -11.02 1.92 -15.77
CA LYS A 202 -11.61 3.27 -15.85
C LYS A 202 -12.83 3.44 -14.95
N GLU A 203 -13.54 2.34 -14.70
CA GLU A 203 -14.75 2.33 -13.88
C GLU A 203 -14.36 2.17 -12.41
N ILE A 204 -14.83 3.10 -11.57
CA ILE A 204 -14.57 3.14 -10.13
C ILE A 204 -15.94 3.17 -9.44
N HIS A 205 -16.22 2.14 -8.64
CA HIS A 205 -17.46 2.00 -7.89
C HIS A 205 -17.43 2.66 -6.50
N ILE A 206 -16.31 3.28 -6.12
CA ILE A 206 -16.19 4.05 -4.89
C ILE A 206 -16.86 5.41 -5.10
N GLU A 207 -17.93 5.67 -4.35
CA GLU A 207 -18.72 6.90 -4.47
C GLU A 207 -17.98 8.10 -3.84
N MET A 208 -17.84 9.17 -4.62
CA MET A 208 -17.29 10.44 -4.16
C MET A 208 -18.38 11.33 -3.55
N GLU A 209 -18.00 12.18 -2.62
CA GLU A 209 -18.87 13.25 -2.10
C GLU A 209 -19.07 14.31 -3.19
N GLN A 210 -20.34 14.64 -3.52
CA GLN A 210 -20.67 15.45 -4.70
C GLN A 210 -20.19 16.90 -4.67
N ASP A 211 -19.91 17.45 -3.48
CA ASP A 211 -19.58 18.87 -3.29
C ASP A 211 -18.07 19.15 -3.13
N LYS A 212 -17.19 18.13 -3.32
CA LYS A 212 -15.76 18.24 -2.97
C LYS A 212 -14.79 17.77 -4.06
N LEU A 213 -15.25 17.83 -5.33
CA LEU A 213 -14.42 17.57 -6.51
C LEU A 213 -13.88 18.85 -7.12
#